data_0a7f8949b916db3fc821db7c536f671f
#
_entry.id   0a7f8949b916db3fc821db7c536f671f
#
_cell.length_a   1.000
_cell.length_b   1.000
_cell.length_c   1.000
_cell.angle_alpha   90.00
_cell.angle_beta   90.00
_cell.angle_gamma   90.00
#
_symmetry.space_group_name_H-M   'P 1'
#
loop_
_entity.id
_entity.type
_entity.pdbx_description
1 polymer ?
#
loop_
_entity_poly.entity_id
_entity_poly.type
_entity_poly.pdbx_seq_one_letter_code
_entity_poly.pdbx_strand_id
1 'polypeptide(L)'
;MTAGSVWSVDLRNSEAKPIAQGLSYPAGCIVLADGKNALVSESWKNRLVLIDLDRKKAPAPVLTALPGYPGRLSPRAQGGSWLSLFAPRNQLVEFVRRERTYRRAMMAEVPKEFWVAPALSSGASFSEPMQGGALIQMGILKPWAPTRSYGLVVALDDHHSPVASFHSRTGGTRHGLTSTVEYGSGLVVASKGGDEIISIALSDGG
;
A
#
# COMPACT_ATOMS: atom_id res chain seq x y z
N MET A 1 -14.91 7.90 2.59
CA MET A 1 -15.29 6.87 1.61
C MET A 1 -14.95 5.51 2.19
N THR A 2 -15.95 4.71 2.44
CA THR A 2 -15.82 3.35 2.95
C THR A 2 -16.71 2.45 2.08
N ALA A 3 -16.29 2.26 0.83
CA ALA A 3 -17.06 1.48 -0.13
C ALA A 3 -16.39 0.14 -0.47
N GLY A 4 -15.23 -0.15 0.14
CA GLY A 4 -14.49 -1.38 -0.09
C GLY A 4 -15.09 -2.57 0.67
N SER A 5 -14.97 -3.75 0.09
CA SER A 5 -15.47 -4.99 0.67
C SER A 5 -14.57 -6.17 0.31
N VAL A 6 -14.62 -7.21 1.12
CA VAL A 6 -14.03 -8.52 0.87
C VAL A 6 -15.15 -9.54 0.70
N TRP A 7 -15.02 -10.39 -0.29
CA TRP A 7 -16.02 -11.39 -0.65
C TRP A 7 -15.40 -12.78 -0.67
N SER A 8 -16.16 -13.77 -0.25
CA SER A 8 -15.89 -15.18 -0.52
C SER A 8 -16.73 -15.61 -1.71
N VAL A 9 -16.12 -16.37 -2.62
CA VAL A 9 -16.79 -16.94 -3.78
C VAL A 9 -16.61 -18.45 -3.75
N ASP A 10 -17.71 -19.19 -3.77
CA ASP A 10 -17.68 -20.65 -3.96
C ASP A 10 -17.48 -20.95 -5.45
N LEU A 11 -16.34 -21.54 -5.80
CA LEU A 11 -15.99 -21.82 -7.20
C LEU A 11 -16.83 -22.92 -7.84
N ARG A 12 -17.60 -23.69 -7.08
CA ARG A 12 -18.45 -24.77 -7.60
C ARG A 12 -19.80 -24.26 -8.11
N ASN A 13 -20.34 -23.25 -7.45
CA ASN A 13 -21.67 -22.70 -7.76
C ASN A 13 -21.67 -21.20 -8.04
N SER A 14 -20.51 -20.56 -7.99
CA SER A 14 -20.34 -19.11 -8.19
C SER A 14 -21.10 -18.25 -7.16
N GLU A 15 -21.50 -18.84 -6.02
CA GLU A 15 -22.15 -18.07 -4.95
C GLU A 15 -21.16 -17.13 -4.28
N ALA A 16 -21.47 -15.84 -4.22
CA ALA A 16 -20.64 -14.80 -3.61
C ALA A 16 -21.28 -14.28 -2.33
N LYS A 17 -20.50 -14.26 -1.24
CA LYS A 17 -20.93 -13.75 0.07
C LYS A 17 -19.99 -12.68 0.59
N PRO A 18 -20.47 -11.52 1.06
CA PRO A 18 -19.62 -10.51 1.67
C PRO A 18 -19.10 -11.02 3.01
N ILE A 19 -17.77 -10.98 3.20
CA ILE A 19 -17.09 -11.32 4.44
C ILE A 19 -16.90 -10.07 5.31
N ALA A 20 -16.47 -8.95 4.69
CA ALA A 20 -16.33 -7.68 5.36
C ALA A 20 -16.71 -6.53 4.42
N GLN A 21 -17.27 -5.47 4.98
CA GLN A 21 -17.68 -4.27 4.26
C GLN A 21 -17.20 -3.00 5.00
N GLY A 22 -17.30 -1.84 4.34
CA GLY A 22 -16.92 -0.58 4.94
C GLY A 22 -15.41 -0.37 5.07
N LEU A 23 -14.61 -1.09 4.28
CA LEU A 23 -13.17 -0.97 4.23
C LEU A 23 -12.75 0.25 3.39
N SER A 24 -11.62 0.85 3.74
CA SER A 24 -11.10 2.04 3.05
C SER A 24 -10.02 1.65 2.05
N TYR A 25 -10.43 1.31 0.84
CA TYR A 25 -9.57 0.86 -0.26
C TYR A 25 -8.78 -0.41 0.14
N PRO A 26 -9.44 -1.57 0.27
CA PRO A 26 -8.75 -2.84 0.45
C PRO A 26 -7.99 -3.18 -0.82
N ALA A 27 -6.65 -3.22 -0.76
CA ALA A 27 -5.78 -3.39 -1.91
C ALA A 27 -5.13 -4.77 -1.98
N GLY A 28 -4.99 -5.44 -0.85
CA GLY A 28 -4.44 -6.78 -0.74
C GLY A 28 -5.23 -7.63 0.25
N CYS A 29 -5.31 -8.92 -0.04
CA CYS A 29 -5.97 -9.90 0.81
C CYS A 29 -5.24 -11.24 0.68
N ILE A 30 -4.91 -11.85 1.81
CA ILE A 30 -4.43 -13.25 1.87
C ILE A 30 -5.19 -13.99 2.95
N VAL A 31 -5.47 -15.27 2.72
CA VAL A 31 -5.94 -16.18 3.76
C VAL A 31 -4.74 -16.65 4.54
N LEU A 32 -4.81 -16.59 5.86
CA LEU A 32 -3.73 -17.04 6.74
C LEU A 32 -3.64 -18.55 6.81
N ALA A 33 -2.52 -19.08 7.29
CA ALA A 33 -2.26 -20.51 7.37
C ALA A 33 -3.28 -21.27 8.26
N ASP A 34 -3.94 -20.57 9.18
CA ASP A 34 -5.00 -21.13 10.02
C ASP A 34 -6.30 -21.46 9.24
N GLY A 35 -6.44 -20.99 8.01
CA GLY A 35 -7.62 -21.17 7.16
C GLY A 35 -8.89 -20.50 7.68
N LYS A 36 -8.81 -19.75 8.78
CA LYS A 36 -9.95 -19.11 9.47
C LYS A 36 -9.94 -17.60 9.37
N ASN A 37 -8.78 -17.02 9.14
CA ASN A 37 -8.59 -15.59 9.10
C ASN A 37 -8.01 -15.15 7.76
N ALA A 38 -8.37 -13.94 7.35
CA ALA A 38 -7.72 -13.22 6.23
C ALA A 38 -7.07 -11.95 6.74
N LEU A 39 -5.88 -11.67 6.24
CA LEU A 39 -5.19 -10.40 6.44
C LEU A 39 -5.44 -9.51 5.24
N VAL A 40 -5.92 -8.29 5.49
CA VAL A 40 -6.32 -7.34 4.45
C VAL A 40 -5.62 -6.01 4.66
N SER A 41 -5.05 -5.45 3.59
CA SER A 41 -4.50 -4.10 3.61
C SER A 41 -5.58 -3.06 3.35
N GLU A 42 -5.77 -2.08 4.25
CA GLU A 42 -6.59 -0.89 4.05
C GLU A 42 -5.70 0.30 3.68
N SER A 43 -5.51 0.54 2.38
CA SER A 43 -4.55 1.55 1.90
C SER A 43 -4.85 2.94 2.43
N TRP A 44 -6.11 3.37 2.39
CA TRP A 44 -6.50 4.71 2.85
C TRP A 44 -6.51 4.91 4.36
N LYS A 45 -6.31 3.86 5.14
CA LYS A 45 -6.11 3.95 6.60
C LYS A 45 -4.69 3.59 7.03
N ASN A 46 -3.81 3.33 6.07
CA ASN A 46 -2.41 2.97 6.30
C ASN A 46 -2.27 1.87 7.36
N ARG A 47 -3.03 0.77 7.20
CA ARG A 47 -3.11 -0.30 8.18
C ARG A 47 -3.39 -1.66 7.57
N LEU A 48 -3.15 -2.70 8.36
CA LEU A 48 -3.63 -4.06 8.12
C LEU A 48 -4.77 -4.39 9.06
N VAL A 49 -5.72 -5.17 8.57
CA VAL A 49 -6.91 -5.59 9.29
C VAL A 49 -7.02 -7.10 9.21
N LEU A 50 -7.24 -7.75 10.35
CA LEU A 50 -7.57 -9.15 10.43
C LEU A 50 -9.09 -9.32 10.29
N ILE A 51 -9.51 -10.25 9.44
CA ILE A 51 -10.92 -10.55 9.16
C ILE A 51 -11.16 -12.02 9.48
N ASP A 52 -12.12 -12.30 10.37
CA ASP A 52 -12.63 -13.65 10.64
C ASP A 52 -13.52 -14.09 9.46
N LEU A 53 -13.12 -15.16 8.78
CA LEU A 53 -13.83 -15.69 7.61
C LEU A 53 -15.20 -16.29 7.97
N ASP A 54 -15.37 -16.75 9.20
CA ASP A 54 -16.65 -17.20 9.74
C ASP A 54 -17.59 -16.04 10.14
N ARG A 55 -17.09 -14.81 10.10
CA ARG A 55 -17.84 -13.58 10.46
C ARG A 55 -18.34 -13.54 11.92
N LYS A 56 -17.70 -14.28 12.82
CA LYS A 56 -18.03 -14.29 14.25
C LYS A 56 -17.51 -13.05 14.97
N LYS A 57 -16.45 -12.42 14.39
CA LYS A 57 -15.81 -11.25 14.95
C LYS A 57 -15.78 -10.10 13.92
N ALA A 58 -15.90 -8.88 14.41
CA ALA A 58 -15.70 -7.68 13.57
C ALA A 58 -14.24 -7.58 13.09
N PRO A 59 -14.00 -6.99 11.89
CA PRO A 59 -12.66 -6.72 11.43
C PRO A 59 -11.84 -5.90 12.43
N ALA A 60 -10.65 -6.37 12.80
CA ALA A 60 -9.79 -5.76 13.80
C ALA A 60 -8.45 -5.29 13.19
N PRO A 61 -8.01 -4.03 13.43
CA PRO A 61 -6.69 -3.61 12.99
C PRO A 61 -5.61 -4.34 13.79
N VAL A 62 -4.60 -4.87 13.08
CA VAL A 62 -3.46 -5.60 13.66
C VAL A 62 -2.12 -4.88 13.47
N LEU A 63 -2.00 -4.05 12.45
CA LEU A 63 -0.85 -3.18 12.23
C LEU A 63 -1.35 -1.83 11.72
N THR A 64 -0.96 -0.74 12.37
CA THR A 64 -1.46 0.61 12.07
C THR A 64 -0.30 1.58 11.82
N ALA A 65 -0.63 2.77 11.33
CA ALA A 65 0.32 3.86 11.12
C ALA A 65 1.49 3.49 10.18
N LEU A 66 1.25 2.63 9.19
CA LEU A 66 2.24 2.31 8.17
C LEU A 66 2.81 3.58 7.52
N PRO A 67 4.11 3.60 7.17
CA PRO A 67 4.79 4.79 6.62
C PRO A 67 4.36 5.11 5.18
N GLY A 68 3.62 4.22 4.54
CA GLY A 68 3.13 4.35 3.18
C GLY A 68 1.73 3.77 3.02
N TYR A 69 1.26 3.77 1.78
CA TYR A 69 -0.02 3.18 1.41
C TYR A 69 0.18 1.70 1.10
N PRO A 70 -0.35 0.77 1.94
CA PRO A 70 -0.20 -0.65 1.72
C PRO A 70 -0.93 -1.13 0.46
N GLY A 71 -0.23 -1.93 -0.33
CA GLY A 71 -0.69 -2.59 -1.53
C GLY A 71 -1.04 -4.06 -1.27
N ARG A 72 -0.55 -4.93 -2.15
CA ARG A 72 -0.83 -6.36 -2.05
C ARG A 72 -0.01 -7.04 -0.97
N LEU A 73 -0.56 -8.12 -0.48
CA LEU A 73 0.03 -9.06 0.45
C LEU A 73 0.32 -10.38 -0.29
N SER A 74 1.35 -11.10 0.14
CA SER A 74 1.59 -12.48 -0.25
C SER A 74 2.15 -13.28 0.93
N PRO A 75 1.96 -14.61 0.98
CA PRO A 75 2.55 -15.44 2.01
C PRO A 75 4.09 -15.43 1.95
N ARG A 76 4.74 -15.61 3.12
CA ARG A 76 6.17 -15.92 3.24
C ARG A 76 6.35 -17.42 3.49
N ALA A 77 7.39 -18.01 2.89
CA ALA A 77 7.72 -19.43 3.08
C ALA A 77 8.05 -19.77 4.54
N GLN A 78 8.68 -18.83 5.25
CA GLN A 78 9.08 -18.99 6.66
C GLN A 78 8.00 -18.56 7.66
N GLY A 79 6.74 -18.42 7.24
CA GLY A 79 5.64 -17.88 8.03
C GLY A 79 5.49 -16.36 7.90
N GLY A 80 4.29 -15.86 8.22
CA GLY A 80 3.94 -14.46 8.05
C GLY A 80 3.63 -14.07 6.61
N SER A 81 3.93 -12.82 6.25
CA SER A 81 3.58 -12.29 4.93
C SER A 81 4.52 -11.22 4.43
N TRP A 82 4.55 -11.05 3.12
CA TRP A 82 5.14 -9.89 2.44
C TRP A 82 4.07 -8.83 2.21
N LEU A 83 4.44 -7.57 2.45
CA LEU A 83 3.59 -6.41 2.21
C LEU A 83 4.32 -5.43 1.30
N SER A 84 3.73 -5.09 0.17
CA SER A 84 4.20 -4.00 -0.68
C SER A 84 3.53 -2.70 -0.28
N LEU A 85 4.30 -1.60 -0.21
CA LEU A 85 3.77 -0.24 -0.04
C LEU A 85 4.02 0.54 -1.33
N PHE A 86 2.95 0.99 -1.98
CA PHE A 86 3.04 1.53 -3.33
C PHE A 86 3.39 3.03 -3.39
N ALA A 87 3.25 3.75 -2.28
CA ALA A 87 3.66 5.16 -2.19
C ALA A 87 3.89 5.55 -0.73
N PRO A 88 4.80 6.49 -0.44
CA PRO A 88 4.98 7.03 0.89
C PRO A 88 3.79 7.91 1.29
N ARG A 89 3.56 8.08 2.57
CA ARG A 89 2.61 9.07 3.07
C ARG A 89 3.13 10.47 2.81
N ASN A 90 2.23 11.36 2.42
CA ASN A 90 2.51 12.77 2.18
C ASN A 90 1.45 13.62 2.88
N GLN A 91 1.86 14.68 3.58
CA GLN A 91 0.94 15.53 4.34
C GLN A 91 -0.14 16.17 3.48
N LEU A 92 0.18 16.62 2.28
CA LEU A 92 -0.78 17.22 1.36
C LEU A 92 -1.80 16.19 0.86
N VAL A 93 -1.35 14.99 0.51
CA VAL A 93 -2.25 13.88 0.13
C VAL A 93 -3.17 13.52 1.29
N GLU A 94 -2.64 13.43 2.51
CA GLU A 94 -3.44 13.15 3.70
C GLU A 94 -4.47 14.26 3.97
N PHE A 95 -4.11 15.51 3.75
CA PHE A 95 -5.03 16.65 3.84
C PHE A 95 -6.15 16.53 2.80
N VAL A 96 -5.82 16.41 1.51
CA VAL A 96 -6.81 16.29 0.42
C VAL A 96 -7.75 15.10 0.64
N ARG A 97 -7.24 14.00 1.18
CA ARG A 97 -8.07 12.83 1.50
C ARG A 97 -9.12 13.12 2.56
N ARG A 98 -8.82 13.97 3.54
CA ARG A 98 -9.75 14.38 4.62
C ARG A 98 -10.74 15.43 4.14
N GLU A 99 -10.31 16.36 3.32
CA GLU A 99 -11.10 17.47 2.80
C GLU A 99 -12.03 17.04 1.65
N ARG A 100 -13.22 16.58 2.01
CA ARG A 100 -14.18 16.00 1.07
C ARG A 100 -14.60 16.97 -0.03
N THR A 101 -14.84 18.24 0.32
CA THR A 101 -15.28 19.27 -0.63
C THR A 101 -14.17 19.56 -1.62
N TYR A 102 -12.97 19.83 -1.15
CA TYR A 102 -11.80 20.07 -2.00
C TYR A 102 -11.53 18.89 -2.94
N ARG A 103 -11.54 17.66 -2.41
CA ARG A 103 -11.30 16.47 -3.24
C ARG A 103 -12.34 16.30 -4.34
N ARG A 104 -13.62 16.61 -4.05
CA ARG A 104 -14.67 16.52 -5.07
C ARG A 104 -14.49 17.58 -6.16
N ALA A 105 -14.18 18.81 -5.80
CA ALA A 105 -13.89 19.88 -6.74
C ALA A 105 -12.65 19.53 -7.61
N MET A 106 -11.55 19.09 -6.98
CA MET A 106 -10.36 18.64 -7.71
C MET A 106 -10.70 17.54 -8.73
N MET A 107 -11.49 16.53 -8.33
CA MET A 107 -11.86 15.42 -9.23
C MET A 107 -12.81 15.83 -10.37
N ALA A 108 -13.56 16.91 -10.19
CA ALA A 108 -14.51 17.40 -11.20
C ALA A 108 -13.87 18.40 -12.16
N GLU A 109 -12.93 19.21 -11.71
CA GLU A 109 -12.46 20.40 -12.41
C GLU A 109 -11.01 20.31 -12.87
N VAL A 110 -10.20 19.43 -12.24
CA VAL A 110 -8.76 19.31 -12.52
C VAL A 110 -8.50 18.06 -13.36
N PRO A 111 -7.70 18.14 -14.45
CA PRO A 111 -7.25 16.95 -15.18
C PRO A 111 -6.54 15.97 -14.25
N LYS A 112 -6.75 14.65 -14.48
CA LYS A 112 -6.33 13.59 -13.57
C LYS A 112 -4.82 13.58 -13.29
N GLU A 113 -4.02 13.93 -14.26
CA GLU A 113 -2.56 14.03 -14.19
C GLU A 113 -2.08 15.09 -13.19
N PHE A 114 -2.94 16.07 -12.87
CA PHE A 114 -2.66 17.14 -11.90
C PHE A 114 -3.31 16.92 -10.52
N TRP A 115 -3.88 15.74 -10.27
CA TRP A 115 -4.45 15.47 -8.96
C TRP A 115 -3.38 15.31 -7.89
N VAL A 116 -3.64 15.87 -6.73
CA VAL A 116 -2.87 15.57 -5.52
C VAL A 116 -3.25 14.17 -5.05
N ALA A 117 -2.39 13.21 -5.35
CA ALA A 117 -2.60 11.79 -5.09
C ALA A 117 -1.27 11.11 -4.67
N PRO A 118 -1.33 9.89 -4.10
CA PRO A 118 -0.12 9.11 -3.86
C PRO A 118 0.65 8.88 -5.16
N ALA A 119 1.92 9.24 -5.18
CA ALA A 119 2.76 9.13 -6.37
C ALA A 119 3.39 7.74 -6.46
N LEU A 120 3.28 7.12 -7.63
CA LEU A 120 3.92 5.84 -7.93
C LEU A 120 5.35 6.02 -8.45
N SER A 121 5.66 7.17 -9.07
CA SER A 121 6.99 7.56 -9.51
C SER A 121 7.33 8.94 -8.99
N SER A 122 8.62 9.25 -8.88
CA SER A 122 9.06 10.61 -8.54
C SER A 122 8.91 11.52 -9.74
N GLY A 123 8.37 12.71 -9.52
CA GLY A 123 8.24 13.72 -10.55
C GLY A 123 9.60 14.26 -11.00
N ALA A 124 9.71 14.61 -12.26
CA ALA A 124 10.89 15.16 -12.89
C ALA A 124 10.65 16.55 -13.49
N SER A 125 9.40 17.03 -13.54
CA SER A 125 9.02 18.29 -14.17
C SER A 125 8.45 19.28 -13.17
N PHE A 126 8.73 20.56 -13.40
CA PHE A 126 8.13 21.68 -12.65
C PHE A 126 6.63 21.86 -12.96
N SER A 127 6.13 21.25 -14.02
CA SER A 127 4.70 21.28 -14.40
C SER A 127 3.87 20.26 -13.63
N GLU A 128 4.50 19.34 -12.90
CA GLU A 128 3.77 18.35 -12.10
C GLU A 128 3.16 18.98 -10.85
N PRO A 129 2.08 18.39 -10.31
CA PRO A 129 1.49 18.88 -9.08
C PRO A 129 2.53 18.90 -7.97
N MET A 130 2.75 20.06 -7.42
CA MET A 130 3.70 20.23 -6.33
C MET A 130 3.08 19.76 -5.04
N GLN A 131 3.52 18.63 -4.55
CA GLN A 131 3.14 18.13 -3.23
C GLN A 131 4.02 18.80 -2.17
N GLY A 132 3.73 20.05 -1.92
CA GLY A 132 4.45 20.86 -0.96
C GLY A 132 4.40 20.28 0.45
N GLY A 133 5.36 20.67 1.27
CA GLY A 133 5.36 20.38 2.69
C GLY A 133 6.24 19.22 3.13
N ALA A 134 6.85 18.47 2.22
CA ALA A 134 7.70 17.34 2.59
C ALA A 134 9.20 17.67 2.67
N LEU A 135 9.64 18.82 2.15
CA LEU A 135 11.05 19.17 2.12
C LEU A 135 11.35 20.37 3.01
N ILE A 136 12.07 20.13 4.11
CA ILE A 136 12.65 21.16 4.95
C ILE A 136 14.11 21.30 4.56
N GLN A 137 14.53 22.48 4.17
CA GLN A 137 15.93 22.79 3.90
C GLN A 137 16.33 24.00 4.75
N MET A 138 17.40 23.85 5.53
CA MET A 138 17.90 24.90 6.46
C MET A 138 16.80 25.40 7.43
N GLY A 139 15.96 24.48 7.94
CA GLY A 139 14.84 24.83 8.82
C GLY A 139 13.64 25.49 8.16
N ILE A 140 13.69 25.75 6.87
CA ILE A 140 12.61 26.39 6.12
C ILE A 140 11.87 25.33 5.30
N LEU A 141 10.55 25.27 5.50
CA LEU A 141 9.67 24.43 4.70
C LEU A 141 9.59 25.02 3.28
N LYS A 142 10.04 24.26 2.28
CA LYS A 142 9.87 24.68 0.88
C LYS A 142 8.39 24.66 0.52
N PRO A 143 7.83 25.75 -0.01
CA PRO A 143 6.41 25.81 -0.39
C PRO A 143 6.10 24.90 -1.58
N TRP A 144 7.11 24.42 -2.26
CA TRP A 144 6.99 23.51 -3.38
C TRP A 144 8.13 22.47 -3.36
N ALA A 145 7.79 21.25 -3.68
CA ALA A 145 8.74 20.18 -3.90
C ALA A 145 8.14 19.21 -4.92
N PRO A 146 8.91 18.65 -5.85
CA PRO A 146 8.41 17.61 -6.74
C PRO A 146 7.94 16.44 -5.91
N THR A 147 6.89 15.78 -6.36
CA THR A 147 6.39 14.56 -5.78
C THR A 147 7.53 13.55 -5.66
N ARG A 148 7.75 13.07 -4.44
CA ARG A 148 8.69 11.98 -4.20
C ARG A 148 7.93 10.69 -4.08
N SER A 149 8.37 9.68 -4.79
CA SER A 149 7.94 8.30 -4.64
C SER A 149 8.99 7.48 -3.92
N TYR A 150 8.65 6.25 -3.59
CA TYR A 150 9.52 5.32 -2.87
C TYR A 150 9.09 3.88 -3.16
N GLY A 151 10.03 2.97 -3.11
CA GLY A 151 9.73 1.54 -3.17
C GLY A 151 10.00 0.91 -1.81
N LEU A 152 9.00 0.22 -1.25
CA LEU A 152 9.10 -0.45 0.04
C LEU A 152 8.37 -1.78 0.02
N VAL A 153 9.11 -2.84 0.38
CA VAL A 153 8.57 -4.16 0.70
C VAL A 153 8.90 -4.46 2.16
N VAL A 154 7.93 -4.94 2.91
CA VAL A 154 8.07 -5.28 4.32
C VAL A 154 7.79 -6.76 4.51
N ALA A 155 8.68 -7.45 5.23
CA ALA A 155 8.45 -8.79 5.76
C ALA A 155 7.73 -8.66 7.12
N LEU A 156 6.63 -9.36 7.27
CA LEU A 156 5.88 -9.47 8.52
C LEU A 156 5.99 -10.89 9.05
N ASP A 157 6.06 -11.05 10.35
CA ASP A 157 5.97 -12.36 11.03
C ASP A 157 4.52 -12.84 11.15
N ASP A 158 4.31 -13.99 11.82
CA ASP A 158 2.96 -14.55 12.06
C ASP A 158 2.11 -13.70 13.02
N HIS A 159 2.73 -12.79 13.77
CA HIS A 159 2.06 -11.80 14.62
C HIS A 159 1.80 -10.48 13.88
N HIS A 160 2.06 -10.45 12.56
CA HIS A 160 1.94 -9.28 11.70
C HIS A 160 2.88 -8.12 12.07
N SER A 161 3.96 -8.39 12.81
CA SER A 161 5.00 -7.43 13.16
C SER A 161 6.06 -7.35 12.05
N PRO A 162 6.55 -6.15 11.70
CA PRO A 162 7.63 -5.99 10.73
C PRO A 162 8.94 -6.60 11.28
N VAL A 163 9.55 -7.51 10.50
CA VAL A 163 10.82 -8.17 10.85
C VAL A 163 11.96 -7.83 9.91
N ALA A 164 11.66 -7.42 8.67
CA ALA A 164 12.64 -6.95 7.71
C ALA A 164 11.99 -6.02 6.68
N SER A 165 12.80 -5.24 5.96
CA SER A 165 12.31 -4.38 4.90
C SER A 165 13.34 -4.17 3.79
N PHE A 166 12.84 -4.03 2.57
CA PHE A 166 13.63 -3.71 1.38
C PHE A 166 13.19 -2.35 0.86
N HIS A 167 14.17 -1.46 0.67
CA HIS A 167 13.95 -0.07 0.31
C HIS A 167 14.61 0.25 -1.01
N SER A 168 13.93 0.98 -1.88
CA SER A 168 14.57 1.68 -2.99
C SER A 168 15.18 3.00 -2.50
N ARG A 169 16.15 3.53 -3.27
CA ARG A 169 16.68 4.87 -3.00
C ARG A 169 15.70 5.93 -3.50
N THR A 170 15.55 7.03 -2.76
CA THR A 170 14.64 8.14 -3.10
C THR A 170 14.94 8.75 -4.49
N GLY A 171 16.19 8.75 -4.93
CA GLY A 171 16.57 9.17 -6.27
C GLY A 171 16.60 8.07 -7.33
N GLY A 172 16.11 6.87 -6.98
CA GLY A 172 16.06 5.72 -7.89
C GLY A 172 14.79 5.69 -8.75
N THR A 173 14.67 4.64 -9.55
CA THR A 173 13.55 4.42 -10.47
C THR A 173 12.60 3.31 -10.00
N ARG A 174 13.03 2.47 -9.05
CA ARG A 174 12.28 1.29 -8.56
C ARG A 174 11.26 1.68 -7.51
N HIS A 175 10.23 2.36 -7.93
CA HIS A 175 9.20 2.93 -7.06
C HIS A 175 7.83 2.36 -7.38
N GLY A 176 6.83 2.70 -6.54
CA GLY A 176 5.46 2.30 -6.76
C GLY A 176 5.30 0.78 -6.72
N LEU A 177 5.89 0.11 -5.72
CA LEU A 177 5.84 -1.34 -5.58
C LEU A 177 4.43 -1.79 -5.22
N THR A 178 3.78 -2.55 -6.08
CA THR A 178 2.36 -2.91 -5.94
C THR A 178 2.14 -4.33 -5.48
N SER A 179 3.06 -5.24 -5.77
CA SER A 179 2.99 -6.64 -5.33
C SER A 179 4.37 -7.24 -5.21
N THR A 180 4.47 -8.24 -4.33
CA THR A 180 5.71 -9.01 -4.08
C THR A 180 5.31 -10.46 -3.90
N VAL A 181 6.11 -11.38 -4.40
CA VAL A 181 5.95 -12.83 -4.20
C VAL A 181 7.33 -13.48 -4.07
N GLU A 182 7.45 -14.49 -3.21
CA GLU A 182 8.64 -15.33 -3.17
C GLU A 182 8.69 -16.25 -4.40
N TYR A 183 9.88 -16.36 -4.98
CA TYR A 183 10.17 -17.28 -6.06
C TYR A 183 11.61 -17.77 -5.96
N GLY A 184 11.80 -19.08 -5.83
CA GLY A 184 13.12 -19.66 -5.55
C GLY A 184 13.71 -19.12 -4.25
N SER A 185 14.94 -18.63 -4.31
CA SER A 185 15.67 -18.01 -3.19
C SER A 185 15.55 -16.49 -3.16
N GLY A 186 14.51 -15.92 -3.78
CA GLY A 186 14.38 -14.47 -3.88
C GLY A 186 12.95 -13.99 -3.90
N LEU A 187 12.81 -12.69 -4.15
CA LEU A 187 11.53 -12.02 -4.34
C LEU A 187 11.41 -11.55 -5.79
N VAL A 188 10.22 -11.70 -6.33
CA VAL A 188 9.79 -11.03 -7.56
C VAL A 188 8.82 -9.93 -7.19
N VAL A 189 9.11 -8.70 -7.60
CA VAL A 189 8.40 -7.49 -7.18
C VAL A 189 7.93 -6.70 -8.40
N ALA A 190 6.65 -6.36 -8.44
CA ALA A 190 6.11 -5.50 -9.49
C ALA A 190 6.27 -4.02 -9.09
N SER A 191 7.07 -3.28 -9.85
CA SER A 191 7.30 -1.84 -9.75
C SER A 191 6.46 -1.13 -10.82
N LYS A 192 5.24 -0.73 -10.45
CA LYS A 192 4.37 0.00 -11.37
C LYS A 192 4.90 1.41 -11.67
N GLY A 193 5.59 2.01 -10.71
CA GLY A 193 6.18 3.34 -10.89
C GLY A 193 7.43 3.35 -11.77
N GLY A 194 8.14 2.23 -11.85
CA GLY A 194 9.31 2.03 -12.71
C GLY A 194 8.99 1.29 -14.01
N ASP A 195 7.73 0.82 -14.18
CA ASP A 195 7.31 -0.01 -15.32
C ASP A 195 8.21 -1.24 -15.53
N GLU A 196 8.55 -1.92 -14.41
CA GLU A 196 9.48 -3.05 -14.42
C GLU A 196 9.08 -4.14 -13.43
N ILE A 197 9.59 -5.35 -13.64
CA ILE A 197 9.60 -6.45 -12.68
C ILE A 197 11.01 -6.57 -12.11
N ILE A 198 11.13 -6.54 -10.80
CA ILE A 198 12.39 -6.57 -10.07
C ILE A 198 12.58 -7.95 -9.46
N SER A 199 13.78 -8.51 -9.56
CA SER A 199 14.21 -9.67 -8.78
C SER A 199 15.15 -9.21 -7.66
N ILE A 200 14.89 -9.67 -6.43
CA ILE A 200 15.72 -9.39 -5.25
C ILE A 200 16.15 -10.73 -4.66
N ALA A 201 17.45 -10.97 -4.59
CA ALA A 201 17.96 -12.15 -3.89
C ALA A 201 17.73 -12.00 -2.38
N LEU A 202 17.19 -13.02 -1.74
CA LEU A 202 17.17 -13.12 -0.29
C LEU A 202 18.49 -13.77 0.11
N SER A 203 19.34 -13.06 0.87
CA SER A 203 20.52 -13.68 1.46
C SER A 203 20.07 -14.67 2.53
N ASP A 204 20.59 -15.88 2.49
CA ASP A 204 20.41 -16.86 3.56
C ASP A 204 21.00 -16.30 4.86
N GLY A 205 20.16 -15.93 5.78
CA GLY A 205 20.51 -15.65 7.17
C GLY A 205 20.88 -14.20 7.50
N GLY A 206 19.91 -13.45 7.93
CA GLY A 206 20.01 -12.39 8.92
C GLY A 206 19.07 -12.72 10.06
#